data_0508756b08b04976ac3bd269ca98c3ac
#
_entry.id   0508756b08b04976ac3bd269ca98c3ac
#
_cell.length_a   1.000
_cell.length_b   1.000
_cell.length_c   1.000
_cell.angle_alpha   90.00
_cell.angle_beta   90.00
_cell.angle_gamma   90.00
#
_symmetry.space_group_name_H-M   'P 1'
#
loop_
_entity.id
_entity.type
_entity.pdbx_description
1 polymer ?
#
loop_
_entity_poly.entity_id
_entity_poly.type
_entity_poly.pdbx_seq_one_letter_code
_entity_poly.pdbx_strand_id
1 'polypeptide(L)'
;MSEEKPWRCNRNRFPITRIPNSYHSLIVSPRVDFRGDVVAQPSLENLSRILHTRGLSLDAGMPEIDDTVEGVANLKSPETRISAVLACLFEEEGEIHLVLTRRARHLRHHRHEVSLPGGRCEVGESPLETALREAHEEVGLNPASVTPLGFLSPIYTLASSSAIWPVVGVVPARPEFTVDTSEVDRVFSVSLTHLLQLENFREQRWWRQTSRRTESDGAFRVHFYRVPDDLVWGATARILTELLTLVT
;
A
#
# COMPACT_ATOMS: atom_id res chain seq x y z
N MET A 1 -25.69 -26.24 21.77
CA MET A 1 -24.27 -25.84 21.90
C MET A 1 -23.54 -26.46 20.72
N SER A 2 -23.40 -25.71 19.64
CA SER A 2 -22.67 -26.11 18.42
C SER A 2 -21.26 -25.52 18.53
N GLU A 3 -20.30 -26.42 18.69
CA GLU A 3 -18.86 -26.07 18.66
C GLU A 3 -18.51 -25.45 17.31
N GLU A 4 -18.17 -24.17 17.30
CA GLU A 4 -17.53 -23.51 16.16
C GLU A 4 -16.17 -24.15 15.92
N LYS A 5 -16.06 -24.88 14.82
CA LYS A 5 -14.80 -25.45 14.38
C LYS A 5 -13.82 -24.33 14.02
N PRO A 6 -12.57 -24.35 14.52
CA PRO A 6 -11.56 -23.37 14.16
C PRO A 6 -11.31 -23.42 12.65
N TRP A 7 -11.27 -22.25 12.01
CA TRP A 7 -11.07 -22.04 10.59
C TRP A 7 -9.84 -22.82 10.08
N ARG A 8 -10.08 -23.88 9.32
CA ARG A 8 -9.01 -24.51 8.55
C ARG A 8 -8.63 -23.57 7.41
N CYS A 9 -7.36 -23.18 7.36
CA CYS A 9 -6.77 -22.41 6.26
C CYS A 9 -7.01 -23.16 4.94
N ASN A 10 -7.94 -22.66 4.13
CA ASN A 10 -8.08 -23.14 2.77
C ASN A 10 -6.92 -22.51 1.94
N ARG A 11 -5.83 -23.23 1.77
CA ARG A 11 -4.61 -22.83 1.06
C ARG A 11 -4.87 -22.34 -0.36
N ASN A 12 -6.01 -22.70 -0.95
CA ASN A 12 -6.38 -22.32 -2.32
C ASN A 12 -6.99 -20.91 -2.43
N ARG A 13 -7.38 -20.28 -1.31
CA ARG A 13 -7.98 -18.93 -1.35
C ARG A 13 -6.95 -17.80 -1.25
N PHE A 14 -5.76 -18.06 -0.72
CA PHE A 14 -4.63 -17.12 -0.69
C PHE A 14 -3.35 -17.91 -0.99
N PRO A 15 -3.01 -18.11 -2.26
CA PRO A 15 -1.76 -18.75 -2.62
C PRO A 15 -0.59 -17.79 -2.26
N ILE A 16 -0.11 -17.90 -1.03
CA ILE A 16 1.14 -17.26 -0.63
C ILE A 16 2.24 -18.03 -1.33
N THR A 17 2.68 -17.54 -2.46
CA THR A 17 3.62 -18.24 -3.32
C THR A 17 5.02 -18.35 -2.72
N ARG A 18 5.42 -17.54 -1.74
CA ARG A 18 6.66 -17.72 -0.93
C ARG A 18 6.71 -16.72 0.22
N ILE A 19 6.72 -17.21 1.45
CA ILE A 19 7.33 -16.50 2.57
C ILE A 19 8.83 -16.56 2.33
N PRO A 20 9.57 -15.43 2.31
CA PRO A 20 11.02 -15.47 2.21
C PRO A 20 11.61 -16.39 3.30
N ASN A 21 12.60 -17.21 2.95
CA ASN A 21 13.20 -18.22 3.86
C ASN A 21 13.73 -17.67 5.20
N SER A 22 13.84 -16.34 5.31
CA SER A 22 14.29 -15.64 6.53
C SER A 22 13.16 -15.30 7.51
N TYR A 23 11.89 -15.67 7.21
CA TYR A 23 10.74 -15.34 8.06
C TYR A 23 9.88 -16.55 8.38
N HIS A 24 9.33 -16.56 9.59
CA HIS A 24 8.25 -17.45 10.00
C HIS A 24 6.95 -16.67 10.10
N SER A 25 5.80 -17.31 9.88
CA SER A 25 4.49 -16.68 9.97
C SER A 25 3.51 -17.48 10.82
N LEU A 26 2.74 -16.77 11.64
CA LEU A 26 1.53 -17.26 12.27
C LEU A 26 0.32 -16.56 11.62
N ILE A 27 -0.69 -17.37 11.26
CA ILE A 27 -1.95 -16.83 10.78
C ILE A 27 -2.74 -16.35 12.00
N VAL A 28 -2.98 -15.06 12.08
CA VAL A 28 -3.85 -14.45 13.09
C VAL A 28 -5.17 -14.14 12.42
N SER A 29 -6.28 -14.48 13.06
CA SER A 29 -7.60 -14.02 12.62
C SER A 29 -7.63 -12.50 12.59
N PRO A 30 -8.20 -11.87 11.56
CA PRO A 30 -8.18 -10.42 11.41
C PRO A 30 -8.86 -9.77 12.62
N ARG A 31 -8.10 -8.99 13.39
CA ARG A 31 -8.63 -7.94 14.24
C ARG A 31 -8.29 -6.60 13.60
N VAL A 32 -8.74 -6.40 12.38
CA VAL A 32 -9.00 -5.04 11.91
C VAL A 32 -10.39 -4.75 12.45
N ASP A 33 -10.46 -3.86 13.42
CA ASP A 33 -11.72 -3.36 13.95
C ASP A 33 -12.27 -2.38 12.88
N PHE A 34 -12.71 -2.91 11.77
CA PHE A 34 -13.73 -2.27 10.97
C PHE A 34 -14.97 -2.42 11.86
N ARG A 35 -15.23 -1.41 12.73
CA ARG A 35 -16.35 -1.38 13.65
C ARG A 35 -17.57 -1.85 12.88
N GLY A 36 -18.27 -2.87 13.39
CA GLY A 36 -19.41 -3.50 12.74
C GLY A 36 -20.65 -2.61 12.54
N ASP A 37 -20.46 -1.31 12.62
CA ASP A 37 -21.42 -0.29 12.23
C ASP A 37 -21.31 -0.11 10.72
N VAL A 38 -22.43 0.09 10.07
CA VAL A 38 -22.59 0.37 8.64
C VAL A 38 -21.39 1.18 8.15
N VAL A 39 -20.47 0.52 7.43
CA VAL A 39 -19.28 1.19 6.88
C VAL A 39 -19.81 2.27 5.95
N ALA A 40 -19.61 3.53 6.33
CA ALA A 40 -19.97 4.65 5.46
C ALA A 40 -19.27 4.42 4.12
N GLN A 41 -19.99 4.60 3.02
CA GLN A 41 -19.37 4.43 1.70
C GLN A 41 -18.17 5.37 1.60
N PRO A 42 -17.01 4.89 1.10
CA PRO A 42 -15.85 5.73 0.89
C PRO A 42 -16.23 6.99 0.09
N SER A 43 -15.73 8.16 0.50
CA SER A 43 -16.01 9.43 -0.14
C SER A 43 -14.72 10.22 -0.33
N LEU A 44 -14.49 10.73 -1.54
CA LEU A 44 -13.32 11.58 -1.85
C LEU A 44 -13.34 12.89 -1.06
N GLU A 45 -14.52 13.47 -0.84
CA GLU A 45 -14.67 14.68 -0.03
C GLU A 45 -14.26 14.41 1.43
N ASN A 46 -14.75 13.30 2.00
CA ASN A 46 -14.36 12.88 3.35
C ASN A 46 -12.86 12.62 3.45
N LEU A 47 -12.28 11.94 2.46
CA LEU A 47 -10.84 11.68 2.42
C LEU A 47 -10.03 12.99 2.42
N SER A 48 -10.37 13.94 1.56
CA SER A 48 -9.72 15.24 1.50
C SER A 48 -9.79 15.98 2.85
N ARG A 49 -10.98 16.01 3.46
CA ARG A 49 -11.21 16.63 4.78
C ARG A 49 -10.39 15.94 5.87
N ILE A 50 -10.30 14.62 5.87
CA ILE A 50 -9.55 13.85 6.87
C ILE A 50 -8.05 14.08 6.71
N LEU A 51 -7.52 14.07 5.49
CA LEU A 51 -6.12 14.38 5.21
C LEU A 51 -5.76 15.78 5.73
N HIS A 52 -6.62 16.77 5.47
CA HIS A 52 -6.43 18.13 6.01
C HIS A 52 -6.44 18.15 7.55
N THR A 53 -7.42 17.53 8.17
CA THR A 53 -7.58 17.52 9.64
C THR A 53 -6.40 16.82 10.35
N ARG A 54 -5.80 15.82 9.70
CA ARG A 54 -4.64 15.09 10.26
C ARG A 54 -3.29 15.72 9.93
N GLY A 55 -3.25 16.86 9.25
CA GLY A 55 -2.01 17.51 8.83
C GLY A 55 -1.27 16.72 7.73
N LEU A 56 -2.01 15.92 6.95
CA LEU A 56 -1.49 15.12 5.84
C LEU A 56 -1.78 15.78 4.48
N SER A 57 -2.45 16.94 4.45
CA SER A 57 -2.69 17.71 3.24
C SER A 57 -1.39 18.32 2.70
N LEU A 58 -1.36 18.68 1.43
CA LEU A 58 -0.19 19.30 0.81
C LEU A 58 0.21 20.60 1.48
N ASP A 59 -0.78 21.39 1.95
CA ASP A 59 -0.55 22.67 2.63
C ASP A 59 0.18 22.49 3.98
N ALA A 60 0.04 21.34 4.62
CA ALA A 60 0.74 21.01 5.85
C ALA A 60 2.22 20.64 5.63
N GLY A 61 2.62 20.47 4.37
CA GLY A 61 3.93 19.97 3.98
C GLY A 61 4.05 18.44 4.08
N MET A 62 5.28 17.97 4.00
CA MET A 62 5.56 16.53 4.15
C MET A 62 5.35 16.11 5.60
N PRO A 63 4.66 14.99 5.87
CA PRO A 63 4.51 14.47 7.23
C PRO A 63 5.87 14.28 7.91
N GLU A 64 5.96 14.64 9.19
CA GLU A 64 7.17 14.36 9.94
C GLU A 64 7.40 12.86 10.09
N ILE A 65 8.68 12.50 10.08
CA ILE A 65 9.10 11.12 10.32
C ILE A 65 8.90 10.82 11.80
N ASP A 66 8.03 9.86 12.12
CA ASP A 66 7.84 9.39 13.49
C ASP A 66 9.10 8.65 13.97
N ASP A 67 9.90 9.33 14.77
CA ASP A 67 11.16 8.82 15.33
C ASP A 67 10.95 7.68 16.34
N THR A 68 9.72 7.44 16.78
CA THR A 68 9.38 6.36 17.73
C THR A 68 9.30 4.99 17.05
N VAL A 69 9.22 4.96 15.71
CA VAL A 69 9.21 3.69 14.95
C VAL A 69 10.60 3.06 15.00
N GLU A 70 10.69 1.88 15.59
CA GLU A 70 11.95 1.13 15.72
C GLU A 70 12.65 0.95 14.37
N GLY A 71 13.87 1.44 14.24
CA GLY A 71 14.67 1.41 13.02
C GLY A 71 14.67 2.70 12.19
N VAL A 72 13.83 3.68 12.51
CA VAL A 72 13.78 4.96 11.78
C VAL A 72 15.04 5.80 11.99
N ALA A 73 15.68 5.72 13.17
CA ALA A 73 16.94 6.43 13.45
C ALA A 73 18.06 6.13 12.42
N ASN A 74 18.06 4.92 11.86
CA ASN A 74 19.02 4.53 10.82
C ASN A 74 18.64 5.05 9.43
N LEU A 75 17.42 5.57 9.26
CA LEU A 75 16.87 6.02 7.97
C LEU A 75 17.00 7.53 7.77
N LYS A 76 17.47 8.27 8.79
CA LYS A 76 17.94 9.66 8.67
C LYS A 76 19.37 9.74 8.10
N SER A 77 19.95 8.61 7.69
CA SER A 77 21.23 8.59 7.01
C SER A 77 21.12 9.25 5.64
N PRO A 78 22.15 10.01 5.20
CA PRO A 78 22.23 10.53 3.83
C PRO A 78 22.16 9.43 2.76
N GLU A 79 22.36 8.18 3.13
CA GLU A 79 22.28 7.02 2.24
C GLU A 79 20.85 6.46 2.09
N THR A 80 19.86 6.97 2.82
CA THR A 80 18.47 6.52 2.70
C THR A 80 17.92 6.86 1.33
N ARG A 81 17.49 5.83 0.62
CA ARG A 81 16.87 6.01 -0.70
C ARG A 81 15.44 6.48 -0.52
N ILE A 82 15.12 7.61 -1.13
CA ILE A 82 13.76 8.14 -1.15
C ILE A 82 13.06 7.63 -2.41
N SER A 83 11.84 7.15 -2.23
CA SER A 83 10.94 6.73 -3.29
C SER A 83 9.56 7.31 -3.01
N ALA A 84 8.76 7.49 -4.06
CA ALA A 84 7.39 7.92 -3.92
C ALA A 84 6.46 7.08 -4.80
N VAL A 85 5.23 6.91 -4.34
CA VAL A 85 4.19 6.16 -5.05
C VAL A 85 2.90 6.97 -5.07
N LEU A 86 2.11 6.81 -6.13
CA LEU A 86 0.84 7.51 -6.29
C LEU A 86 -0.35 6.58 -5.99
N ALA A 87 -1.09 6.85 -4.91
CA ALA A 87 -2.41 6.31 -4.71
C ALA A 87 -3.41 7.12 -5.56
N CYS A 88 -3.51 6.78 -6.85
CA CYS A 88 -4.38 7.44 -7.80
C CYS A 88 -5.81 6.91 -7.64
N LEU A 89 -6.74 7.80 -7.29
CA LEU A 89 -8.14 7.50 -7.08
C LEU A 89 -9.01 8.14 -8.18
N PHE A 90 -10.11 7.48 -8.52
CA PHE A 90 -11.17 8.01 -9.38
C PHE A 90 -12.51 7.41 -8.99
N GLU A 91 -13.58 8.09 -9.34
CA GLU A 91 -14.94 7.60 -9.14
C GLU A 91 -15.47 6.98 -10.43
N GLU A 92 -16.05 5.79 -10.32
CA GLU A 92 -16.70 5.08 -11.41
C GLU A 92 -17.92 4.34 -10.85
N GLU A 93 -19.10 4.55 -11.46
CA GLU A 93 -20.36 3.92 -11.05
C GLU A 93 -20.72 4.11 -9.56
N GLY A 94 -20.32 5.23 -8.96
CA GLY A 94 -20.57 5.55 -7.55
C GLY A 94 -19.62 4.87 -6.57
N GLU A 95 -18.58 4.19 -7.05
CA GLU A 95 -17.51 3.61 -6.25
C GLU A 95 -16.17 4.32 -6.49
N ILE A 96 -15.36 4.45 -5.44
CA ILE A 96 -14.00 4.94 -5.56
C ILE A 96 -13.08 3.78 -5.91
N HIS A 97 -12.36 3.93 -6.99
CA HIS A 97 -11.37 2.99 -7.49
C HIS A 97 -9.95 3.49 -7.25
N LEU A 98 -9.06 2.56 -6.97
CA LEU A 98 -7.61 2.78 -6.83
C LEU A 98 -6.87 2.11 -7.98
N VAL A 99 -5.94 2.83 -8.60
CA VAL A 99 -5.06 2.31 -9.66
C VAL A 99 -3.92 1.51 -9.04
N LEU A 100 -3.69 0.32 -9.58
CA LEU A 100 -2.61 -0.59 -9.21
C LEU A 100 -1.86 -1.06 -10.46
N THR A 101 -0.58 -1.37 -10.29
CA THR A 101 0.26 -1.99 -11.31
C THR A 101 0.71 -3.37 -10.86
N ARG A 102 0.93 -4.27 -11.81
CA ARG A 102 1.69 -5.50 -11.59
C ARG A 102 3.02 -5.37 -12.30
N ARG A 103 4.10 -5.50 -11.54
CA ARG A 103 5.46 -5.36 -12.07
C ARG A 103 5.82 -6.47 -13.04
N ALA A 104 6.60 -6.13 -14.05
CA ALA A 104 7.00 -7.07 -15.09
C ALA A 104 7.82 -8.25 -14.54
N ARG A 105 7.64 -9.43 -15.11
CA ARG A 105 8.24 -10.70 -14.63
C ARG A 105 9.76 -10.75 -14.81
N HIS A 106 10.30 -10.02 -15.78
CA HIS A 106 11.74 -10.03 -16.09
C HIS A 106 12.58 -9.12 -15.20
N LEU A 107 11.95 -8.31 -14.37
CA LEU A 107 12.65 -7.44 -13.42
C LEU A 107 13.47 -8.28 -12.41
N ARG A 108 14.59 -7.72 -11.94
CA ARG A 108 15.48 -8.39 -10.97
C ARG A 108 14.88 -8.45 -9.56
N HIS A 109 14.16 -7.38 -9.17
CA HIS A 109 13.57 -7.21 -7.84
C HIS A 109 12.07 -7.02 -7.95
N HIS A 110 11.32 -7.48 -6.93
CA HIS A 110 9.86 -7.29 -6.83
C HIS A 110 9.09 -7.71 -8.08
N ARG A 111 9.61 -8.71 -8.81
CA ARG A 111 8.99 -9.22 -10.03
C ARG A 111 7.60 -9.76 -9.74
N HIS A 112 6.64 -9.39 -10.58
CA HIS A 112 5.26 -9.91 -10.51
C HIS A 112 4.51 -9.53 -9.21
N GLU A 113 5.03 -8.56 -8.44
CA GLU A 113 4.35 -8.00 -7.29
C GLU A 113 3.39 -6.89 -7.73
N VAL A 114 2.29 -6.76 -6.98
CA VAL A 114 1.33 -5.67 -7.16
C VAL A 114 1.78 -4.47 -6.33
N SER A 115 1.82 -3.30 -6.96
CA SER A 115 2.23 -2.03 -6.36
C SER A 115 1.33 -0.89 -6.79
N LEU A 116 1.47 0.24 -6.11
CA LEU A 116 1.06 1.53 -6.65
C LEU A 116 2.09 1.98 -7.69
N PRO A 117 1.69 2.73 -8.73
CA PRO A 117 2.64 3.39 -9.62
C PRO A 117 3.63 4.24 -8.83
N GLY A 118 4.91 4.16 -9.15
CA GLY A 118 5.91 4.93 -8.45
C GLY A 118 7.29 4.33 -8.45
N GLY A 119 8.27 5.13 -8.04
CA GLY A 119 9.66 4.76 -8.09
C GLY A 119 10.57 5.62 -7.23
N ARG A 120 11.81 5.72 -7.65
CA ARG A 120 12.85 6.41 -6.89
C ARG A 120 12.89 7.91 -7.21
N CYS A 121 13.02 8.74 -6.17
CA CYS A 121 13.23 10.17 -6.36
C CYS A 121 14.58 10.44 -7.05
N GLU A 122 14.56 11.32 -8.03
CA GLU A 122 15.75 11.88 -8.65
C GLU A 122 16.32 13.01 -7.78
N VAL A 123 17.55 13.44 -8.09
CA VAL A 123 18.20 14.51 -7.33
C VAL A 123 17.45 15.83 -7.51
N GLY A 124 16.99 16.38 -6.40
CA GLY A 124 16.25 17.65 -6.38
C GLY A 124 14.74 17.50 -6.59
N GLU A 125 14.26 16.30 -6.79
CA GLU A 125 12.84 16.00 -6.98
C GLU A 125 12.14 15.81 -5.63
N SER A 126 10.96 16.41 -5.48
CA SER A 126 10.08 16.13 -4.33
C SER A 126 9.34 14.79 -4.48
N PRO A 127 8.87 14.19 -3.40
CA PRO A 127 8.05 12.98 -3.48
C PRO A 127 6.79 13.12 -4.34
N LEU A 128 6.18 14.32 -4.37
CA LEU A 128 5.02 14.58 -5.22
C LEU A 128 5.41 14.54 -6.71
N GLU A 129 6.48 15.25 -7.08
CA GLU A 129 6.99 15.25 -8.46
C GLU A 129 7.36 13.83 -8.90
N THR A 130 8.09 13.10 -8.06
CA THR A 130 8.43 11.69 -8.32
C THR A 130 7.21 10.83 -8.57
N ALA A 131 6.21 10.88 -7.68
CA ALA A 131 5.02 10.04 -7.80
C ALA A 131 4.24 10.32 -9.10
N LEU A 132 4.18 11.58 -9.51
CA LEU A 132 3.51 11.99 -10.75
C LEU A 132 4.33 11.60 -12.00
N ARG A 133 5.65 11.80 -11.98
CA ARG A 133 6.54 11.42 -13.08
C ARG A 133 6.52 9.92 -13.31
N GLU A 134 6.73 9.14 -12.26
CA GLU A 134 6.74 7.67 -12.35
C GLU A 134 5.39 7.11 -12.82
N ALA A 135 4.27 7.66 -12.33
CA ALA A 135 2.94 7.26 -12.80
C ALA A 135 2.73 7.61 -14.27
N HIS A 136 3.34 8.70 -14.76
CA HIS A 136 3.33 9.02 -16.19
C HIS A 136 4.17 8.03 -17.00
N GLU A 137 5.37 7.72 -16.54
CA GLU A 137 6.31 6.81 -17.21
C GLU A 137 5.79 5.37 -17.25
N GLU A 138 5.32 4.85 -16.10
CA GLU A 138 4.87 3.46 -15.98
C GLU A 138 3.51 3.17 -16.65
N VAL A 139 2.55 4.10 -16.55
CA VAL A 139 1.17 3.84 -16.97
C VAL A 139 0.55 4.93 -17.86
N GLY A 140 1.33 5.95 -18.25
CA GLY A 140 0.86 7.02 -19.14
C GLY A 140 -0.11 8.01 -18.48
N LEU A 141 -0.21 8.03 -17.16
CA LEU A 141 -1.10 8.94 -16.44
C LEU A 141 -0.62 10.39 -16.63
N ASN A 142 -1.49 11.26 -17.17
CA ASN A 142 -1.14 12.66 -17.36
C ASN A 142 -1.02 13.38 -15.99
N PRO A 143 0.16 13.87 -15.58
CA PRO A 143 0.33 14.58 -14.32
C PRO A 143 -0.62 15.77 -14.14
N ALA A 144 -0.94 16.48 -15.22
CA ALA A 144 -1.84 17.64 -15.17
C ALA A 144 -3.31 17.28 -14.88
N SER A 145 -3.71 16.01 -15.04
CA SER A 145 -5.05 15.52 -14.71
C SER A 145 -5.19 15.12 -13.25
N VAL A 146 -4.09 14.98 -12.53
CA VAL A 146 -4.09 14.56 -11.12
C VAL A 146 -4.24 15.77 -10.21
N THR A 147 -5.25 15.77 -9.37
CA THR A 147 -5.39 16.69 -8.24
C THR A 147 -4.81 16.03 -7.00
N PRO A 148 -3.61 16.44 -6.53
CA PRO A 148 -3.04 15.87 -5.33
C PRO A 148 -3.83 16.33 -4.10
N LEU A 149 -4.15 15.40 -3.18
CA LEU A 149 -4.87 15.67 -1.94
C LEU A 149 -3.94 15.78 -0.73
N GLY A 150 -2.84 15.01 -0.72
CA GLY A 150 -1.93 14.97 0.41
C GLY A 150 -1.03 13.74 0.41
N PHE A 151 -0.45 13.46 1.57
CA PHE A 151 0.44 12.34 1.80
C PHE A 151 -0.19 11.36 2.79
N LEU A 152 0.19 10.09 2.71
CA LEU A 152 0.04 9.14 3.80
C LEU A 152 1.36 9.02 4.56
N SER A 153 1.34 8.30 5.67
CA SER A 153 2.55 8.10 6.48
C SER A 153 3.64 7.41 5.66
N PRO A 154 4.89 7.90 5.73
CA PRO A 154 5.99 7.27 5.02
C PRO A 154 6.27 5.87 5.54
N ILE A 155 6.61 4.96 4.64
CA ILE A 155 6.92 3.58 4.96
C ILE A 155 8.42 3.35 4.83
N TYR A 156 9.01 2.86 5.92
CA TYR A 156 10.43 2.52 5.96
C TYR A 156 10.62 1.02 5.72
N THR A 157 11.50 0.70 4.80
CA THR A 157 11.87 -0.68 4.47
C THR A 157 13.31 -0.94 4.90
N LEU A 158 13.48 -1.68 6.00
CA LEU A 158 14.80 -2.00 6.56
C LEU A 158 15.67 -2.82 5.58
N ALA A 159 15.03 -3.66 4.77
CA ALA A 159 15.74 -4.53 3.83
C ALA A 159 16.42 -3.77 2.69
N SER A 160 15.89 -2.62 2.29
CA SER A 160 16.41 -1.79 1.18
C SER A 160 16.93 -0.43 1.64
N SER A 161 16.89 -0.12 2.95
CA SER A 161 17.21 1.21 3.49
C SER A 161 16.50 2.32 2.71
N SER A 162 15.19 2.14 2.49
CA SER A 162 14.38 3.05 1.68
C SER A 162 13.23 3.62 2.48
N ALA A 163 12.90 4.88 2.22
CA ALA A 163 11.69 5.56 2.65
C ALA A 163 10.75 5.70 1.44
N ILE A 164 9.53 5.18 1.55
CA ILE A 164 8.51 5.28 0.52
C ILE A 164 7.47 6.31 0.96
N TRP A 165 7.25 7.34 0.17
CA TRP A 165 6.30 8.40 0.39
C TRP A 165 5.03 8.17 -0.44
N PRO A 166 3.90 7.78 0.16
CA PRO A 166 2.66 7.64 -0.59
C PRO A 166 1.98 8.99 -0.76
N VAL A 167 1.74 9.36 -2.00
CA VAL A 167 0.96 10.54 -2.40
C VAL A 167 -0.46 10.09 -2.73
N VAL A 168 -1.46 10.77 -2.21
CA VAL A 168 -2.86 10.56 -2.59
C VAL A 168 -3.25 11.60 -3.63
N GLY A 169 -3.72 11.15 -4.77
CA GLY A 169 -4.19 12.00 -5.85
C GLY A 169 -5.50 11.50 -6.46
N VAL A 170 -6.29 12.42 -7.02
CA VAL A 170 -7.58 12.13 -7.65
C VAL A 170 -7.55 12.57 -9.08
N VAL A 171 -8.12 11.76 -9.97
CA VAL A 171 -8.43 12.15 -11.36
C VAL A 171 -9.93 12.19 -11.56
N PRO A 172 -10.45 13.04 -12.48
CA PRO A 172 -11.89 13.31 -12.61
C PRO A 172 -12.70 12.12 -13.12
N ALA A 173 -12.07 11.16 -13.78
CA ALA A 173 -12.69 9.96 -14.31
C ALA A 173 -11.63 8.85 -14.46
N ARG A 174 -12.09 7.64 -14.79
CA ARG A 174 -11.19 6.53 -15.11
C ARG A 174 -10.18 6.94 -16.19
N PRO A 175 -8.87 6.89 -15.89
CA PRO A 175 -7.86 7.27 -16.86
C PRO A 175 -7.67 6.19 -17.93
N GLU A 176 -7.31 6.64 -19.14
CA GLU A 176 -6.75 5.74 -20.15
C GLU A 176 -5.27 5.48 -19.81
N PHE A 177 -4.86 4.24 -19.95
CA PHE A 177 -3.50 3.82 -19.60
C PHE A 177 -2.69 3.47 -20.84
N THR A 178 -1.45 3.94 -20.87
CA THR A 178 -0.41 3.51 -21.81
C THR A 178 0.71 2.89 -21.00
N VAL A 179 0.79 1.56 -21.02
CA VAL A 179 1.68 0.80 -20.15
C VAL A 179 3.09 0.72 -20.72
N ASP A 180 4.10 1.09 -19.96
CA ASP A 180 5.48 0.72 -20.26
C ASP A 180 5.71 -0.76 -19.92
N THR A 181 5.72 -1.61 -20.92
CA THR A 181 5.88 -3.06 -20.78
C THR A 181 7.27 -3.47 -20.31
N SER A 182 8.25 -2.55 -20.28
CA SER A 182 9.56 -2.82 -19.71
C SER A 182 9.55 -2.87 -18.18
N GLU A 183 8.58 -2.21 -17.53
CA GLU A 183 8.46 -2.17 -16.08
C GLU A 183 7.17 -2.77 -15.54
N VAL A 184 6.07 -2.62 -16.28
CA VAL A 184 4.72 -3.01 -15.86
C VAL A 184 4.17 -4.10 -16.78
N ASP A 185 3.71 -5.20 -16.19
CA ASP A 185 3.03 -6.30 -16.91
C ASP A 185 1.54 -5.99 -17.11
N ARG A 186 0.91 -5.33 -16.14
CA ARG A 186 -0.50 -4.99 -16.16
C ARG A 186 -0.80 -3.76 -15.28
N VAL A 187 -1.67 -2.88 -15.75
CA VAL A 187 -2.34 -1.86 -14.95
C VAL A 187 -3.81 -2.24 -14.79
N PHE A 188 -4.36 -2.02 -13.60
CA PHE A 188 -5.76 -2.31 -13.30
C PHE A 188 -6.24 -1.42 -12.15
N SER A 189 -7.55 -1.38 -11.93
CA SER A 189 -8.14 -0.71 -10.78
C SER A 189 -8.93 -1.68 -9.92
N VAL A 190 -9.08 -1.33 -8.65
CA VAL A 190 -9.89 -2.06 -7.67
C VAL A 190 -10.71 -1.08 -6.87
N SER A 191 -11.99 -1.37 -6.60
CA SER A 191 -12.80 -0.48 -5.77
C SER A 191 -12.37 -0.57 -4.31
N LEU A 192 -12.43 0.56 -3.59
CA LEU A 192 -12.15 0.59 -2.16
C LEU A 192 -13.17 -0.27 -1.40
N THR A 193 -14.41 -0.34 -1.88
CA THR A 193 -15.45 -1.24 -1.33
C THR A 193 -15.01 -2.70 -1.37
N HIS A 194 -14.39 -3.15 -2.48
CA HIS A 194 -13.84 -4.50 -2.58
C HIS A 194 -12.73 -4.75 -1.56
N LEU A 195 -11.82 -3.78 -1.37
CA LEU A 195 -10.71 -3.90 -0.43
C LEU A 195 -11.18 -3.89 1.03
N LEU A 196 -12.31 -3.25 1.34
CA LEU A 196 -12.92 -3.20 2.67
C LEU A 196 -13.64 -4.51 3.05
N GLN A 197 -13.92 -5.39 2.10
CA GLN A 197 -14.53 -6.68 2.40
C GLN A 197 -13.58 -7.57 3.20
N LEU A 198 -14.02 -8.03 4.37
CA LEU A 198 -13.21 -8.85 5.28
C LEU A 198 -12.66 -10.13 4.63
N GLU A 199 -13.39 -10.68 3.66
CA GLU A 199 -12.96 -11.87 2.91
C GLU A 199 -11.75 -11.61 1.99
N ASN A 200 -11.51 -10.33 1.64
CA ASN A 200 -10.39 -9.89 0.81
C ASN A 200 -9.19 -9.42 1.64
N PHE A 201 -9.34 -9.30 2.95
CA PHE A 201 -8.28 -8.89 3.87
C PHE A 201 -7.75 -10.05 4.70
N ARG A 202 -6.44 -10.04 4.97
CA ARG A 202 -5.79 -10.96 5.89
C ARG A 202 -4.62 -10.30 6.58
N GLU A 203 -4.48 -10.51 7.88
CA GLU A 203 -3.29 -10.17 8.66
C GLU A 203 -2.53 -11.45 9.02
N GLN A 204 -1.20 -11.39 8.94
CA GLN A 204 -0.29 -12.40 9.48
C GLN A 204 0.73 -11.72 10.38
N ARG A 205 1.20 -12.45 11.39
CA ARG A 205 2.36 -12.04 12.16
C ARG A 205 3.59 -12.76 11.63
N TRP A 206 4.61 -11.98 11.30
CA TRP A 206 5.89 -12.49 10.86
C TRP A 206 6.97 -12.09 11.84
N TRP A 207 8.00 -12.91 12.00
CA TRP A 207 9.19 -12.59 12.77
C TRP A 207 10.44 -13.03 12.01
N ARG A 208 11.54 -12.33 12.23
CA ARG A 208 12.83 -12.72 11.65
C ARG A 208 13.38 -13.93 12.39
N GLN A 209 13.84 -14.91 11.65
CA GLN A 209 14.57 -16.04 12.20
C GLN A 209 15.95 -15.55 12.67
N THR A 210 16.12 -15.34 13.97
CA THR A 210 17.41 -15.10 14.59
C THR A 210 17.68 -16.23 15.60
N SER A 211 18.91 -16.71 15.67
CA SER A 211 19.33 -17.87 16.48
C SER A 211 19.12 -17.72 17.99
N ARG A 212 18.56 -16.62 18.48
CA ARG A 212 18.43 -16.28 19.91
C ARG A 212 17.07 -15.69 20.34
N ARG A 213 16.04 -15.65 19.49
CA ARG A 213 14.76 -15.02 19.85
C ARG A 213 13.61 -16.01 19.94
N THR A 214 12.77 -15.83 20.96
CA THR A 214 11.49 -16.51 21.13
C THR A 214 10.42 -15.88 20.20
N GLU A 215 9.35 -16.60 19.89
CA GLU A 215 8.25 -16.18 18.99
C GLU A 215 7.61 -14.84 19.37
N SER A 216 7.77 -14.36 20.61
CA SER A 216 7.20 -13.10 21.11
C SER A 216 8.04 -11.86 20.81
N ASP A 217 9.33 -12.02 20.47
CA ASP A 217 10.25 -10.92 20.36
C ASP A 217 10.40 -10.42 18.91
N GLY A 218 9.78 -9.30 18.60
CA GLY A 218 9.95 -8.62 17.32
C GLY A 218 9.05 -9.13 16.19
N ALA A 219 7.89 -9.70 16.53
CA ALA A 219 6.87 -10.02 15.54
C ALA A 219 6.26 -8.73 14.96
N PHE A 220 6.18 -8.63 13.63
CA PHE A 220 5.54 -7.53 12.94
C PHE A 220 4.34 -8.02 12.12
N ARG A 221 3.36 -7.13 11.93
CA ARG A 221 2.15 -7.45 11.18
C ARG A 221 2.42 -7.30 9.69
N VAL A 222 1.93 -8.26 8.92
CA VAL A 222 1.94 -8.22 7.46
C VAL A 222 0.50 -8.32 6.97
N HIS A 223 0.09 -7.34 6.21
CA HIS A 223 -1.25 -7.27 5.64
C HIS A 223 -1.26 -7.81 4.22
N PHE A 224 -2.37 -8.42 3.85
CA PHE A 224 -2.62 -8.97 2.54
C PHE A 224 -4.02 -8.57 2.08
N TYR A 225 -4.11 -8.09 0.84
CA TYR A 225 -5.38 -7.80 0.19
C TYR A 225 -5.50 -8.63 -1.08
N ARG A 226 -6.62 -9.32 -1.23
CA ARG A 226 -6.95 -9.97 -2.48
C ARG A 226 -7.49 -8.92 -3.44
N VAL A 227 -6.95 -8.92 -4.64
CA VAL A 227 -7.42 -8.15 -5.78
C VAL A 227 -7.71 -9.13 -6.93
N PRO A 228 -8.39 -8.73 -8.00
CA PRO A 228 -8.65 -9.62 -9.14
C PRO A 228 -7.36 -10.24 -9.68
N ASP A 229 -7.26 -11.58 -9.60
CA ASP A 229 -6.16 -12.44 -10.08
C ASP A 229 -4.81 -12.26 -9.36
N ASP A 230 -4.75 -11.44 -8.29
CA ASP A 230 -3.50 -11.07 -7.64
C ASP A 230 -3.63 -10.94 -6.12
N LEU A 231 -2.48 -10.75 -5.47
CA LEU A 231 -2.38 -10.51 -4.03
C LEU A 231 -1.47 -9.30 -3.78
N VAL A 232 -2.00 -8.32 -3.05
CA VAL A 232 -1.22 -7.17 -2.55
C VAL A 232 -0.70 -7.50 -1.16
N TRP A 233 0.59 -7.24 -0.91
CA TRP A 233 1.22 -7.44 0.39
C TRP A 233 2.36 -6.44 0.65
N GLY A 234 3.03 -6.53 1.80
CA GLY A 234 4.21 -5.73 2.10
C GLY A 234 3.92 -4.24 2.25
N ALA A 235 4.77 -3.40 1.66
CA ALA A 235 4.65 -1.94 1.73
C ALA A 235 3.34 -1.45 1.12
N THR A 236 2.97 -1.97 -0.05
CA THR A 236 1.73 -1.60 -0.73
C THR A 236 0.51 -1.90 0.14
N ALA A 237 0.43 -3.09 0.76
CA ALA A 237 -0.68 -3.42 1.65
C ALA A 237 -0.73 -2.54 2.90
N ARG A 238 0.39 -2.08 3.42
CA ARG A 238 0.41 -1.10 4.53
C ARG A 238 -0.17 0.24 4.11
N ILE A 239 0.20 0.73 2.92
CA ILE A 239 -0.37 1.95 2.34
C ILE A 239 -1.89 1.80 2.17
N LEU A 240 -2.35 0.68 1.62
CA LEU A 240 -3.77 0.39 1.48
C LEU A 240 -4.49 0.37 2.83
N THR A 241 -3.90 -0.24 3.86
CA THR A 241 -4.51 -0.29 5.19
C THR A 241 -4.71 1.12 5.77
N GLU A 242 -3.70 1.99 5.65
CA GLU A 242 -3.82 3.37 6.10
C GLU A 242 -4.88 4.14 5.30
N LEU A 243 -4.83 4.07 3.97
CA LEU A 243 -5.82 4.71 3.10
C LEU A 243 -7.26 4.27 3.46
N LEU A 244 -7.49 2.96 3.59
CA LEU A 244 -8.80 2.42 3.93
C LEU A 244 -9.28 2.87 5.31
N THR A 245 -8.37 3.00 6.29
CA THR A 245 -8.70 3.53 7.62
C THR A 245 -9.09 5.01 7.58
N LEU A 246 -8.64 5.75 6.58
CA LEU A 246 -9.00 7.17 6.42
C LEU A 246 -10.35 7.37 5.74
N VAL A 247 -10.81 6.42 4.96
CA VAL A 247 -12.08 6.52 4.21
C VAL A 247 -13.27 5.86 4.92
N THR A 248 -13.03 5.16 6.01
CA THR A 248 -14.03 4.53 6.90
C THR A 248 -14.18 5.31 8.20
#